data_e5c36e7392040faf49b44b601d0999a5
#
_entry.id   e5c36e7392040faf49b44b601d0999a5
#
_cell.length_a   1.000
_cell.length_b   1.000
_cell.length_c   1.000
_cell.angle_alpha   90.00
_cell.angle_beta   90.00
_cell.angle_gamma   90.00
#
_symmetry.space_group_name_H-M   'P 1'
#
loop_
_entity.id
_entity.type
_entity.pdbx_description
1 polymer ?
#
loop_
_entity_poly.entity_id
_entity_poly.type
_entity_poly.pdbx_seq_one_letter_code
_entity_poly.pdbx_strand_id
1 'polypeptide(L)'
;AWVYENKKTGTVVANCHKQPESCFTRRMLSVCEIVSDYTSLLSGLLARIPRLKVLFTVSPIRHVRDGMHANQLSKATLLLAVNQLQATFPEHVFYFPAYELLLDELRDYRFYAEDMVHPSETAIRYVWERFTRSCISADALRIMEESENIRKMLSHKPFYPASEELSLIHI
;
A
#
# COMPACT_ATOMS: atom_id res chain seq x y z
N ALA A 1 12.43 2.60 -2.99
CA ALA A 1 13.49 1.67 -3.46
C ALA A 1 14.67 1.53 -2.47
N TRP A 2 14.61 2.20 -1.30
CA TRP A 2 15.61 2.01 -0.25
C TRP A 2 15.41 0.69 0.47
N VAL A 3 16.52 -0.05 0.67
CA VAL A 3 16.53 -1.31 1.41
C VAL A 3 17.59 -1.31 2.50
N TYR A 4 17.42 -2.15 3.51
CA TYR A 4 18.44 -2.47 4.50
C TYR A 4 19.08 -3.82 4.14
N GLU A 5 20.38 -3.88 4.14
CA GLU A 5 21.16 -5.10 3.92
C GLU A 5 21.89 -5.44 5.22
N ASN A 6 21.65 -6.64 5.73
CA ASN A 6 22.29 -7.10 6.95
C ASN A 6 23.74 -7.43 6.66
N LYS A 7 24.68 -6.76 7.33
CA LYS A 7 26.13 -6.91 7.13
C LYS A 7 26.66 -8.31 7.42
N LYS A 8 25.98 -9.07 8.29
CA LYS A 8 26.41 -10.43 8.65
C LYS A 8 25.98 -11.46 7.61
N THR A 9 24.79 -11.31 7.06
CA THR A 9 24.20 -12.31 6.14
C THR A 9 24.27 -11.89 4.68
N GLY A 10 24.53 -10.62 4.38
CA GLY A 10 24.47 -10.05 3.04
C GLY A 10 23.03 -10.04 2.45
N THR A 11 22.02 -10.26 3.27
CA THR A 11 20.64 -10.35 2.81
C THR A 11 19.89 -9.02 2.97
N VAL A 12 19.05 -8.70 1.99
CA VAL A 12 18.12 -7.59 2.07
C VAL A 12 17.01 -7.93 3.06
N VAL A 13 16.69 -6.98 3.95
CA VAL A 13 15.63 -7.10 4.95
C VAL A 13 14.65 -5.92 4.83
N ALA A 14 13.41 -6.14 5.25
CA ALA A 14 12.35 -5.13 5.12
C ALA A 14 12.60 -3.90 6.01
N ASN A 15 13.19 -4.11 7.20
CA ASN A 15 13.54 -3.04 8.15
C ASN A 15 14.66 -3.54 9.09
N CYS A 16 15.14 -2.66 9.96
CA CYS A 16 16.19 -3.00 10.93
C CYS A 16 15.71 -3.82 12.14
N HIS A 17 14.42 -4.15 12.25
CA HIS A 17 13.82 -4.92 13.36
C HIS A 17 14.26 -4.46 14.77
N LYS A 18 14.39 -3.14 14.96
CA LYS A 18 14.88 -2.50 16.20
C LYS A 18 16.34 -2.87 16.58
N GLN A 19 17.09 -3.49 15.67
CA GLN A 19 18.52 -3.71 15.87
C GLN A 19 19.30 -2.41 15.58
N PRO A 20 20.54 -2.28 16.12
CA PRO A 20 21.39 -1.12 15.86
C PRO A 20 21.61 -0.91 14.36
N GLU A 21 21.52 0.33 13.91
CA GLU A 21 21.75 0.68 12.50
C GLU A 21 23.15 0.26 11.99
N SER A 22 24.13 0.20 12.87
CA SER A 22 25.48 -0.28 12.58
C SER A 22 25.53 -1.71 12.00
N CYS A 23 24.50 -2.51 12.26
CA CYS A 23 24.37 -3.87 11.72
C CYS A 23 23.94 -3.91 10.25
N PHE A 24 23.54 -2.78 9.69
CA PHE A 24 23.00 -2.71 8.33
C PHE A 24 23.76 -1.72 7.46
N THR A 25 23.74 -1.96 6.18
CA THR A 25 23.98 -0.97 5.13
C THR A 25 22.65 -0.57 4.51
N ARG A 26 22.52 0.70 4.14
CA ARG A 26 21.36 1.18 3.36
C ARG A 26 21.81 1.49 1.95
N ARG A 27 21.08 1.01 0.99
CA ARG A 27 21.28 1.35 -0.42
C ARG A 27 19.95 1.45 -1.15
N MET A 28 19.96 2.12 -2.26
CA MET A 28 18.84 2.18 -3.17
C MET A 28 18.98 1.07 -4.20
N LEU A 29 17.91 0.28 -4.40
CA LEU A 29 17.85 -0.70 -5.49
C LEU A 29 17.73 0.05 -6.83
N SER A 30 18.38 -0.50 -7.85
CA SER A 30 18.18 -0.08 -9.23
C SER A 30 16.85 -0.64 -9.79
N VAL A 31 16.36 -0.03 -10.87
CA VAL A 31 15.20 -0.55 -11.61
C VAL A 31 15.43 -2.00 -12.04
N CYS A 32 16.64 -2.31 -12.55
CA CYS A 32 16.97 -3.64 -13.03
C CYS A 32 16.91 -4.70 -11.92
N GLU A 33 17.41 -4.40 -10.71
CA GLU A 33 17.35 -5.32 -9.57
C GLU A 33 15.89 -5.61 -9.21
N ILE A 34 15.05 -4.57 -9.08
CA ILE A 34 13.64 -4.73 -8.73
C ILE A 34 12.91 -5.54 -9.79
N VAL A 35 13.11 -5.24 -11.07
CA VAL A 35 12.45 -5.94 -12.17
C VAL A 35 12.88 -7.40 -12.22
N SER A 36 14.19 -7.69 -12.05
CA SER A 36 14.72 -9.07 -12.04
C SER A 36 14.08 -9.90 -10.92
N ASP A 37 14.08 -9.36 -9.70
CA ASP A 37 13.54 -10.05 -8.52
C ASP A 37 12.03 -10.33 -8.66
N TYR A 38 11.27 -9.30 -9.06
CA TYR A 38 9.84 -9.48 -9.25
C TYR A 38 9.47 -10.32 -10.48
N THR A 39 10.26 -10.29 -11.55
CA THR A 39 10.05 -11.17 -12.70
C THR A 39 10.22 -12.64 -12.29
N SER A 40 11.25 -12.95 -11.53
CA SER A 40 11.47 -14.32 -10.99
C SER A 40 10.31 -14.75 -10.08
N LEU A 41 9.91 -13.88 -9.14
CA LEU A 41 8.82 -14.14 -8.21
C LEU A 41 7.48 -14.34 -8.95
N LEU A 42 7.11 -13.42 -9.85
CA LEU A 42 5.86 -13.46 -10.60
C LEU A 42 5.80 -14.68 -11.51
N SER A 43 6.88 -15.02 -12.21
CA SER A 43 6.95 -16.23 -13.04
C SER A 43 6.69 -17.50 -12.21
N GLY A 44 7.29 -17.60 -11.03
CA GLY A 44 7.06 -18.73 -10.12
C GLY A 44 5.63 -18.79 -9.58
N LEU A 45 5.02 -17.64 -9.28
CA LEU A 45 3.63 -17.56 -8.83
C LEU A 45 2.64 -17.91 -9.95
N LEU A 46 2.85 -17.37 -11.15
CA LEU A 46 1.98 -17.62 -12.30
C LEU A 46 2.04 -19.06 -12.78
N ALA A 47 3.19 -19.74 -12.65
CA ALA A 47 3.28 -21.17 -12.91
C ALA A 47 2.38 -22.02 -11.99
N ARG A 48 2.12 -21.54 -10.75
CA ARG A 48 1.26 -22.21 -9.77
C ARG A 48 -0.18 -21.73 -9.82
N ILE A 49 -0.38 -20.45 -10.11
CA ILE A 49 -1.69 -19.77 -10.12
C ILE A 49 -1.82 -19.01 -11.43
N PRO A 50 -2.14 -19.67 -12.56
CA PRO A 50 -2.15 -19.04 -13.89
C PRO A 50 -3.14 -17.89 -14.05
N ARG A 51 -4.15 -17.78 -13.17
CA ARG A 51 -5.16 -16.73 -13.21
C ARG A 51 -4.84 -15.57 -12.24
N LEU A 52 -3.69 -15.60 -11.58
CA LEU A 52 -3.28 -14.54 -10.65
C LEU A 52 -3.21 -13.19 -11.38
N LYS A 53 -3.77 -12.18 -10.74
CA LYS A 53 -3.59 -10.76 -11.10
C LYS A 53 -2.95 -10.05 -9.92
N VAL A 54 -1.96 -9.23 -10.21
CA VAL A 54 -1.20 -8.47 -9.21
C VAL A 54 -1.38 -6.99 -9.49
N LEU A 55 -1.86 -6.26 -8.49
CA LEU A 55 -2.01 -4.82 -8.56
C LEU A 55 -0.94 -4.15 -7.72
N PHE A 56 -0.06 -3.41 -8.37
CA PHE A 56 0.95 -2.60 -7.71
C PHE A 56 0.43 -1.17 -7.46
N THR A 57 0.99 -0.56 -6.44
CA THR A 57 0.83 0.87 -6.18
C THR A 57 2.13 1.43 -5.59
N VAL A 58 2.43 2.70 -5.85
CA VAL A 58 3.53 3.41 -5.20
C VAL A 58 2.94 4.31 -4.12
N SER A 59 3.42 4.13 -2.88
CA SER A 59 2.94 4.90 -1.74
C SER A 59 3.21 6.39 -1.90
N PRO A 60 2.25 7.29 -1.65
CA PRO A 60 2.45 8.73 -1.67
C PRO A 60 3.18 9.28 -0.43
N ILE A 61 3.39 8.48 0.61
CA ILE A 61 4.12 8.91 1.82
C ILE A 61 5.52 9.39 1.46
N ARG A 62 5.93 10.53 2.01
CA ARG A 62 7.26 11.11 1.80
C ARG A 62 8.27 10.47 2.74
N HIS A 63 9.39 10.00 2.20
CA HIS A 63 10.52 9.49 2.98
C HIS A 63 11.56 10.60 3.15
N VAL A 64 11.37 11.43 4.16
CA VAL A 64 12.17 12.65 4.38
C VAL A 64 13.56 12.40 4.96
N ARG A 65 13.82 11.22 5.49
CA ARG A 65 15.10 10.84 6.11
C ARG A 65 16.31 11.11 5.20
N ASP A 66 16.16 10.82 3.91
CA ASP A 66 17.24 10.93 2.92
C ASP A 66 17.13 12.23 2.11
N GLY A 67 16.22 13.12 2.50
CA GLY A 67 15.90 14.34 1.81
C GLY A 67 14.88 14.17 0.68
N MET A 68 14.29 15.29 0.28
CA MET A 68 13.19 15.30 -0.69
C MET A 68 13.61 14.82 -2.09
N HIS A 69 14.84 15.17 -2.51
CA HIS A 69 15.38 14.73 -3.79
C HIS A 69 15.55 13.20 -3.84
N ALA A 70 16.17 12.60 -2.80
CA ALA A 70 16.33 11.15 -2.72
C ALA A 70 14.99 10.42 -2.60
N ASN A 71 13.99 11.03 -1.95
CA ASN A 71 12.61 10.53 -1.97
C ASN A 71 12.06 10.46 -3.40
N GLN A 72 12.21 11.54 -4.20
CA GLN A 72 11.74 11.54 -5.59
C GLN A 72 12.46 10.48 -6.46
N LEU A 73 13.77 10.36 -6.33
CA LEU A 73 14.53 9.33 -7.03
C LEU A 73 14.04 7.91 -6.66
N SER A 74 13.77 7.67 -5.37
CA SER A 74 13.22 6.39 -4.91
C SER A 74 11.83 6.10 -5.50
N LYS A 75 10.95 7.11 -5.57
CA LYS A 75 9.61 6.95 -6.19
C LYS A 75 9.73 6.71 -7.69
N ALA A 76 10.56 7.47 -8.39
CA ALA A 76 10.81 7.30 -9.82
C ALA A 76 11.33 5.88 -10.15
N THR A 77 12.26 5.36 -9.34
CA THR A 77 12.76 3.99 -9.48
C THR A 77 11.64 2.96 -9.37
N LEU A 78 10.73 3.11 -8.40
CA LEU A 78 9.59 2.20 -8.24
C LEU A 78 8.59 2.31 -9.39
N LEU A 79 8.29 3.52 -9.85
CA LEU A 79 7.39 3.75 -10.99
C LEU A 79 7.93 3.11 -12.27
N LEU A 80 9.22 3.32 -12.57
CA LEU A 80 9.88 2.71 -13.74
C LEU A 80 9.89 1.17 -13.65
N ALA A 81 10.16 0.62 -12.46
CA ALA A 81 10.13 -0.82 -12.25
C ALA A 81 8.74 -1.41 -12.48
N VAL A 82 7.69 -0.80 -11.91
CA VAL A 82 6.31 -1.24 -12.12
C VAL A 82 5.91 -1.16 -13.58
N ASN A 83 6.28 -0.08 -14.29
CA ASN A 83 6.01 0.06 -15.72
C ASN A 83 6.65 -1.07 -16.55
N GLN A 84 7.90 -1.46 -16.24
CA GLN A 84 8.55 -2.59 -16.91
C GLN A 84 7.88 -3.92 -16.59
N LEU A 85 7.45 -4.15 -15.33
CA LEU A 85 6.72 -5.34 -14.94
C LEU A 85 5.35 -5.45 -15.63
N GLN A 86 4.64 -4.34 -15.82
CA GLN A 86 3.40 -4.32 -16.61
C GLN A 86 3.66 -4.68 -18.08
N ALA A 87 4.74 -4.19 -18.68
CA ALA A 87 5.12 -4.54 -20.05
C ALA A 87 5.53 -6.02 -20.17
N THR A 88 6.14 -6.59 -19.12
CA THR A 88 6.55 -8.01 -19.09
C THR A 88 5.36 -8.96 -18.87
N PHE A 89 4.39 -8.55 -18.07
CA PHE A 89 3.21 -9.37 -17.69
C PHE A 89 1.89 -8.61 -17.93
N PRO A 90 1.55 -8.24 -19.17
CA PRO A 90 0.46 -7.31 -19.48
C PRO A 90 -0.93 -7.80 -19.04
N GLU A 91 -1.14 -9.14 -18.97
CA GLU A 91 -2.41 -9.74 -18.56
C GLU A 91 -2.50 -9.99 -17.04
N HIS A 92 -1.40 -9.78 -16.32
CA HIS A 92 -1.27 -10.19 -14.92
C HIS A 92 -0.87 -9.06 -13.98
N VAL A 93 -0.15 -8.06 -14.47
CA VAL A 93 0.35 -6.95 -13.65
C VAL A 93 -0.37 -5.66 -14.00
N PHE A 94 -0.92 -5.02 -12.99
CA PHE A 94 -1.67 -3.77 -13.08
C PHE A 94 -1.08 -2.74 -12.11
N TYR A 95 -1.38 -1.49 -12.34
CA TYR A 95 -0.94 -0.39 -11.48
C TYR A 95 -2.13 0.48 -11.07
N PHE A 96 -2.21 0.79 -9.76
CA PHE A 96 -3.15 1.79 -9.23
C PHE A 96 -2.35 3.05 -8.83
N PRO A 97 -2.67 4.24 -9.38
CA PRO A 97 -1.84 5.44 -9.30
C PRO A 97 -2.05 6.22 -8.00
N ALA A 98 -1.88 5.58 -6.83
CA ALA A 98 -2.06 6.24 -5.53
C ALA A 98 -1.07 7.41 -5.31
N TYR A 99 0.14 7.29 -5.86
CA TYR A 99 1.16 8.34 -5.79
C TYR A 99 0.72 9.58 -6.57
N GLU A 100 0.27 9.39 -7.80
CA GLU A 100 -0.17 10.46 -8.70
C GLU A 100 -1.47 11.10 -8.20
N LEU A 101 -2.39 10.34 -7.64
CA LEU A 101 -3.62 10.88 -7.06
C LEU A 101 -3.31 11.92 -5.98
N LEU A 102 -2.35 11.68 -5.10
CA LEU A 102 -1.99 12.66 -4.08
C LEU A 102 -1.18 13.83 -4.63
N LEU A 103 -0.22 13.57 -5.53
CA LEU A 103 0.73 14.58 -5.99
C LEU A 103 0.20 15.45 -7.13
N ASP A 104 -0.65 14.89 -8.00
CA ASP A 104 -1.14 15.59 -9.18
C ASP A 104 -2.61 15.99 -9.05
N GLU A 105 -3.49 15.10 -8.61
CA GLU A 105 -4.92 15.39 -8.52
C GLU A 105 -5.26 16.20 -7.27
N LEU A 106 -4.80 15.79 -6.09
CA LEU A 106 -5.08 16.51 -4.83
C LEU A 106 -4.14 17.73 -4.64
N ARG A 107 -2.87 17.58 -4.87
CA ARG A 107 -1.86 18.62 -5.12
C ARG A 107 -1.77 19.80 -4.12
N ASP A 108 -2.26 19.67 -2.91
CA ASP A 108 -2.32 20.75 -1.93
C ASP A 108 -1.90 20.22 -0.55
N TYR A 109 -1.26 21.07 0.25
CA TYR A 109 -0.80 20.72 1.60
C TYR A 109 -1.93 20.35 2.56
N ARG A 110 -3.16 20.80 2.34
CA ARG A 110 -4.33 20.35 3.13
C ARG A 110 -4.59 18.85 3.06
N PHE A 111 -4.05 18.17 2.06
CA PHE A 111 -4.14 16.73 1.89
C PHE A 111 -3.00 15.97 2.56
N TYR A 112 -2.12 16.66 3.28
CA TYR A 112 -1.12 16.08 4.17
C TYR A 112 -1.55 16.25 5.62
N ALA A 113 -1.10 15.33 6.49
CA ALA A 113 -1.21 15.46 7.93
C ALA A 113 -0.31 16.60 8.46
N GLU A 114 -0.39 16.91 9.74
CA GLU A 114 0.40 17.99 10.37
C GLU A 114 1.93 17.82 10.18
N ASP A 115 2.39 16.56 10.04
CA ASP A 115 3.80 16.25 9.82
C ASP A 115 4.28 16.54 8.38
N MET A 116 3.40 16.92 7.46
CA MET A 116 3.69 17.16 6.04
C MET A 116 4.31 15.97 5.30
N VAL A 117 4.21 14.78 5.88
CA VAL A 117 4.79 13.52 5.38
C VAL A 117 3.72 12.52 5.00
N HIS A 118 2.78 12.30 5.89
CA HIS A 118 1.67 11.37 5.70
C HIS A 118 0.48 12.05 5.03
N PRO A 119 -0.31 11.32 4.21
CA PRO A 119 -1.59 11.82 3.73
C PRO A 119 -2.55 12.10 4.89
N SER A 120 -3.37 13.14 4.76
CA SER A 120 -4.46 13.41 5.70
C SER A 120 -5.58 12.37 5.57
N GLU A 121 -6.44 12.25 6.58
CA GLU A 121 -7.63 11.39 6.56
C GLU A 121 -8.53 11.65 5.32
N THR A 122 -8.63 12.90 4.90
CA THR A 122 -9.37 13.28 3.70
C THR A 122 -8.73 12.72 2.43
N ALA A 123 -7.41 12.78 2.33
CA ALA A 123 -6.68 12.21 1.19
C ALA A 123 -6.76 10.68 1.17
N ILE A 124 -6.62 10.02 2.33
CA ILE A 124 -6.76 8.56 2.47
C ILE A 124 -8.13 8.12 1.98
N ARG A 125 -9.21 8.79 2.44
CA ARG A 125 -10.58 8.49 2.02
C ARG A 125 -10.77 8.67 0.52
N TYR A 126 -10.27 9.77 -0.03
CA TYR A 126 -10.34 10.05 -1.46
C TYR A 126 -9.65 8.97 -2.31
N VAL A 127 -8.41 8.62 -1.97
CA VAL A 127 -7.65 7.57 -2.67
C VAL A 127 -8.36 6.22 -2.54
N TRP A 128 -8.92 5.91 -1.36
CA TRP A 128 -9.71 4.70 -1.12
C TRP A 128 -10.97 4.64 -2.00
N GLU A 129 -11.71 5.75 -2.12
CA GLU A 129 -12.88 5.81 -3.00
C GLU A 129 -12.52 5.60 -4.48
N ARG A 130 -11.40 6.18 -4.93
CA ARG A 130 -10.91 5.94 -6.29
C ARG A 130 -10.51 4.47 -6.50
N PHE A 131 -9.82 3.90 -5.53
CA PHE A 131 -9.44 2.50 -5.55
C PHE A 131 -10.66 1.57 -5.62
N THR A 132 -11.61 1.75 -4.75
CA THR A 132 -12.80 0.89 -4.69
C THR A 132 -13.62 0.97 -5.98
N ARG A 133 -13.80 2.15 -6.55
CA ARG A 133 -14.52 2.33 -7.82
C ARG A 133 -13.81 1.69 -9.01
N SER A 134 -12.49 1.63 -9.00
CA SER A 134 -11.71 1.14 -10.14
C SER A 134 -11.34 -0.33 -10.04
N CYS A 135 -11.17 -0.87 -8.83
CA CYS A 135 -10.53 -2.15 -8.60
C CYS A 135 -11.44 -3.17 -7.89
N ILE A 136 -12.57 -2.74 -7.32
CA ILE A 136 -13.47 -3.62 -6.56
C ILE A 136 -14.77 -3.82 -7.35
N SER A 137 -15.22 -5.07 -7.45
CA SER A 137 -16.49 -5.36 -8.11
C SER A 137 -17.69 -4.85 -7.30
N ALA A 138 -18.81 -4.56 -7.96
CA ALA A 138 -20.03 -4.11 -7.30
C ALA A 138 -20.53 -5.08 -6.22
N ASP A 139 -20.43 -6.40 -6.47
CA ASP A 139 -20.79 -7.42 -5.48
C ASP A 139 -19.89 -7.39 -4.25
N ALA A 140 -18.58 -7.24 -4.46
CA ALA A 140 -17.63 -7.12 -3.35
C ALA A 140 -17.85 -5.83 -2.54
N LEU A 141 -18.17 -4.70 -3.19
CA LEU A 141 -18.52 -3.46 -2.51
C LEU A 141 -19.74 -3.64 -1.62
N ARG A 142 -20.80 -4.31 -2.10
CA ARG A 142 -21.99 -4.60 -1.29
C ARG A 142 -21.66 -5.42 -0.05
N ILE A 143 -20.85 -6.48 -0.20
CA ILE A 143 -20.41 -7.30 0.94
C ILE A 143 -19.58 -6.47 1.94
N MET A 144 -18.72 -5.58 1.45
CA MET A 144 -17.94 -4.69 2.31
C MET A 144 -18.83 -3.73 3.10
N GLU A 145 -19.87 -3.14 2.48
CA GLU A 145 -20.84 -2.27 3.13
C GLU A 145 -21.65 -3.02 4.20
N GLU A 146 -22.15 -4.20 3.90
CA GLU A 146 -22.84 -5.06 4.84
C GLU A 146 -21.95 -5.42 6.05
N SER A 147 -20.71 -5.80 5.79
CA SER A 147 -19.72 -6.13 6.83
C SER A 147 -19.38 -4.93 7.70
N GLU A 148 -19.28 -3.74 7.11
CA GLU A 148 -19.02 -2.50 7.86
C GLU A 148 -20.22 -2.13 8.75
N ASN A 149 -21.45 -2.34 8.28
CA ASN A 149 -22.66 -2.11 9.06
C ASN A 149 -22.74 -3.07 10.26
N ILE A 150 -22.44 -4.35 10.06
CA ILE A 150 -22.35 -5.33 11.16
C ILE A 150 -21.27 -4.93 12.15
N ARG A 151 -20.10 -4.52 11.70
CA ARG A 151 -19.03 -4.06 12.57
C ARG A 151 -19.42 -2.85 13.40
N LYS A 152 -20.12 -1.88 12.82
CA LYS A 152 -20.67 -0.71 13.53
C LYS A 152 -21.68 -1.12 14.59
N MET A 153 -22.59 -2.05 14.28
CA MET A 153 -23.55 -2.58 15.25
C MET A 153 -22.85 -3.26 16.43
N LEU A 154 -21.86 -4.12 16.15
CA LEU A 154 -21.09 -4.81 17.20
C LEU A 154 -20.23 -3.86 18.04
N SER A 155 -19.74 -2.76 17.47
CA SER A 155 -18.93 -1.77 18.19
C SER A 155 -19.76 -0.76 18.97
N HIS A 156 -21.08 -0.74 18.75
CA HIS A 156 -21.99 0.15 19.47
C HIS A 156 -22.08 -0.27 20.94
N LYS A 157 -21.57 0.58 21.86
CA LYS A 157 -21.73 0.41 23.31
C LYS A 157 -23.05 1.05 23.72
N PRO A 158 -24.07 0.27 24.13
CA PRO A 158 -25.32 0.83 24.58
C PRO A 158 -25.13 1.65 25.85
N PHE A 159 -25.82 2.77 25.97
CA PHE A 159 -25.84 3.60 27.19
C PHE A 159 -26.36 2.83 28.42
N TYR A 160 -27.26 1.85 28.19
CA TYR A 160 -27.85 1.00 29.23
C TYR A 160 -27.71 -0.49 28.85
N PRO A 161 -26.58 -1.14 29.16
CA PRO A 161 -26.32 -2.54 28.74
C PRO A 161 -27.27 -3.58 29.37
N ALA A 162 -28.05 -3.21 30.38
CA ALA A 162 -28.98 -4.10 31.08
C ALA A 162 -30.45 -3.87 30.70
N SER A 163 -30.79 -3.16 29.64
CA SER A 163 -32.17 -2.99 29.19
C SER A 163 -32.66 -4.23 28.44
N GLU A 164 -33.90 -4.70 28.73
CA GLU A 164 -34.54 -5.86 28.10
C GLU A 164 -34.65 -5.73 26.58
N GLU A 165 -34.71 -4.50 26.06
CA GLU A 165 -34.79 -4.21 24.63
C GLU A 165 -33.51 -4.61 23.84
N LEU A 166 -32.36 -4.72 24.51
CA LEU A 166 -31.09 -5.13 23.90
C LEU A 166 -31.01 -6.67 23.70
N SER A 167 -31.78 -7.44 24.45
CA SER A 167 -31.80 -8.90 24.31
C SER A 167 -32.42 -9.34 22.97
N LEU A 168 -33.20 -8.47 22.32
CA LEU A 168 -33.87 -8.75 21.04
C LEU A 168 -32.98 -8.46 19.80
N ILE A 169 -31.84 -7.77 19.99
CA ILE A 169 -30.93 -7.40 18.89
C ILE A 169 -29.80 -8.44 18.73
N HIS A 170 -29.62 -9.34 19.71
CA HIS A 170 -28.55 -10.33 19.77
C HIS A 170 -29.02 -11.78 19.49
N ILE A 171 -30.17 -11.97 18.83
CA ILE A 171 -30.62 -13.28 18.34
C ILE A 171 -30.31 -13.44 16.87
#